data_23f57f68cc941cd7830e307afa2f13f2
#
_entry.id   23f57f68cc941cd7830e307afa2f13f2
#
_cell.length_a   1.000
_cell.length_b   1.000
_cell.length_c   1.000
_cell.angle_alpha   90.00
_cell.angle_beta   90.00
_cell.angle_gamma   90.00
#
_symmetry.space_group_name_H-M   'P 1'
#
loop_
_entity.id
_entity.type
_entity.pdbx_description
1 polymer ?
#
loop_
_entity_poly.entity_id
_entity_poly.type
_entity_poly.pdbx_seq_one_letter_code
_entity_poly.pdbx_strand_id
1 'polypeptide(L)'
;WNYQATFHINGLTNEMDGQATFLRDGNLTPVDTLTESEFIEFAPLGKLEADVTSGGLSTSPWTFEGQLQDFTNKTLRYPGHFEWLRAFKELGLFSEEALQVNGSTIVPREVYHTLLAPKLSATEIRDVCVIRVIGYGVKDGKETTVTIDLIDYYDEATGFTAMERLTGWHCAMMMG
;
A
#
# COMPACT_ATOMS: atom_id res chain seq x y z
N TRP A 1 3.51 10.97 -13.66
CA TRP A 1 3.32 9.95 -12.62
C TRP A 1 3.75 10.57 -11.28
N ASN A 2 2.87 10.67 -10.34
CA ASN A 2 3.18 11.15 -8.99
C ASN A 2 3.72 10.01 -8.10
N TYR A 3 4.54 9.13 -8.68
CA TYR A 3 5.10 7.96 -8.03
C TYR A 3 6.41 7.53 -8.69
N GLN A 4 7.39 7.18 -7.88
CA GLN A 4 8.62 6.51 -8.28
C GLN A 4 8.70 5.16 -7.56
N ALA A 5 9.14 4.12 -8.26
CA ALA A 5 9.21 2.79 -7.66
C ALA A 5 10.38 2.72 -6.67
N THR A 6 10.04 2.53 -5.39
CA THR A 6 11.00 2.33 -4.30
C THR A 6 11.30 0.85 -4.05
N PHE A 7 10.60 -0.04 -4.74
CA PHE A 7 10.76 -1.49 -4.67
C PHE A 7 10.32 -2.15 -5.99
N HIS A 8 10.42 -3.47 -6.06
CA HIS A 8 10.21 -4.21 -7.31
C HIS A 8 8.79 -4.06 -7.86
N ILE A 9 8.66 -3.90 -9.19
CA ILE A 9 7.36 -3.67 -9.88
C ILE A 9 6.32 -4.78 -9.63
N ASN A 10 6.75 -6.03 -9.48
CA ASN A 10 5.83 -7.12 -9.13
C ASN A 10 5.19 -6.90 -7.76
N GLY A 11 5.96 -6.39 -6.78
CA GLY A 11 5.44 -6.03 -5.47
C GLY A 11 4.37 -4.96 -5.57
N LEU A 12 4.63 -3.89 -6.34
CA LEU A 12 3.65 -2.83 -6.58
C LEU A 12 2.36 -3.37 -7.19
N THR A 13 2.44 -4.25 -8.20
CA THR A 13 1.25 -4.82 -8.83
C THR A 13 0.51 -5.75 -7.88
N ASN A 14 1.24 -6.59 -7.11
CA ASN A 14 0.63 -7.52 -6.17
C ASN A 14 -0.10 -6.80 -5.02
N GLU A 15 0.41 -5.65 -4.56
CA GLU A 15 -0.32 -4.82 -3.58
C GLU A 15 -1.69 -4.37 -4.09
N MET A 16 -1.81 -4.16 -5.40
CA MET A 16 -3.01 -3.64 -6.07
C MET A 16 -3.93 -4.73 -6.61
N ASP A 17 -3.60 -6.00 -6.38
CA ASP A 17 -4.36 -7.14 -6.90
C ASP A 17 -4.87 -8.07 -5.79
N GLY A 18 -5.95 -8.81 -6.09
CA GLY A 18 -6.58 -9.73 -5.15
C GLY A 18 -7.33 -9.04 -4.02
N GLN A 19 -7.21 -9.57 -2.81
CA GLN A 19 -7.96 -9.16 -1.62
C GLN A 19 -7.04 -8.93 -0.43
N ALA A 20 -7.42 -7.98 0.43
CA ALA A 20 -6.94 -7.85 1.80
C ALA A 20 -7.87 -8.61 2.74
N THR A 21 -7.36 -9.04 3.91
CA THR A 21 -8.18 -9.54 5.00
C THR A 21 -8.19 -8.51 6.13
N PHE A 22 -9.38 -8.08 6.53
CA PHE A 22 -9.61 -7.14 7.63
C PHE A 22 -10.36 -7.81 8.77
N LEU A 23 -10.45 -7.15 9.92
CA LEU A 23 -11.49 -7.44 10.91
C LEU A 23 -12.61 -6.43 10.73
N ARG A 24 -13.86 -6.91 10.68
CA ARG A 24 -15.08 -6.11 10.69
C ARG A 24 -16.10 -6.76 11.60
N ASP A 25 -16.62 -6.01 12.53
CA ASP A 25 -17.51 -6.53 13.56
C ASP A 25 -16.95 -7.80 14.24
N GLY A 26 -15.64 -7.82 14.48
CA GLY A 26 -14.92 -8.94 15.10
C GLY A 26 -14.65 -10.14 14.20
N ASN A 27 -15.01 -10.09 12.91
CA ASN A 27 -14.88 -11.22 11.98
C ASN A 27 -13.84 -10.94 10.88
N LEU A 28 -13.11 -11.99 10.49
CA LEU A 28 -12.22 -11.94 9.35
C LEU A 28 -13.02 -11.74 8.06
N THR A 29 -12.77 -10.64 7.37
CA THR A 29 -13.54 -10.20 6.20
C THR A 29 -12.61 -9.93 5.04
N PRO A 30 -12.76 -10.63 3.89
CA PRO A 30 -12.03 -10.31 2.68
C PRO A 30 -12.58 -9.03 2.05
N VAL A 31 -11.68 -8.17 1.59
CA VAL A 31 -12.00 -6.89 0.95
C VAL A 31 -11.16 -6.74 -0.31
N ASP A 32 -11.80 -6.43 -1.43
CA ASP A 32 -11.11 -6.27 -2.70
C ASP A 32 -10.15 -5.08 -2.69
N THR A 33 -9.00 -5.26 -3.32
CA THR A 33 -8.04 -4.17 -3.52
C THR A 33 -8.59 -3.10 -4.45
N LEU A 34 -8.09 -1.88 -4.31
CA LEU A 34 -8.49 -0.69 -5.06
C LEU A 34 -9.96 -0.29 -4.83
N THR A 35 -10.47 -0.58 -3.63
CA THR A 35 -11.83 -0.22 -3.19
C THR A 35 -11.79 0.67 -1.95
N GLU A 36 -12.97 1.12 -1.53
CA GLU A 36 -13.16 1.98 -0.34
C GLU A 36 -12.32 3.25 -0.38
N SER A 37 -12.20 3.82 -1.57
CA SER A 37 -11.40 5.01 -1.84
C SER A 37 -11.88 6.21 -1.02
N GLU A 38 -10.95 6.90 -0.41
CA GLU A 38 -11.19 8.14 0.31
C GLU A 38 -10.02 9.10 0.16
N PHE A 39 -10.23 10.34 0.58
CA PHE A 39 -9.16 11.33 0.67
C PHE A 39 -8.89 11.67 2.13
N ILE A 40 -7.60 11.73 2.46
CA ILE A 40 -7.12 12.04 3.81
C ILE A 40 -6.22 13.27 3.74
N GLU A 41 -6.46 14.24 4.61
CA GLU A 41 -5.51 15.34 4.83
C GLU A 41 -4.37 14.86 5.74
N PHE A 42 -3.15 14.99 5.26
CA PHE A 42 -1.95 14.59 5.99
C PHE A 42 -0.91 15.71 5.98
N ALA A 43 -0.87 16.51 7.03
CA ALA A 43 0.11 17.60 7.13
C ALA A 43 1.54 17.05 7.29
N PRO A 44 2.56 17.62 6.62
CA PRO A 44 2.50 18.77 5.72
C PRO A 44 2.25 18.43 4.24
N LEU A 45 1.96 17.17 3.89
CA LEU A 45 1.86 16.70 2.50
C LEU A 45 0.57 17.11 1.81
N GLY A 46 -0.46 17.55 2.57
CA GLY A 46 -1.76 17.91 2.06
C GLY A 46 -2.64 16.70 1.78
N LYS A 47 -3.44 16.78 0.73
CA LYS A 47 -4.44 15.77 0.36
C LYS A 47 -3.77 14.54 -0.25
N LEU A 48 -4.02 13.39 0.35
CA LEU A 48 -3.63 12.07 -0.16
C LEU A 48 -4.87 11.25 -0.46
N GLU A 49 -4.79 10.35 -1.44
CA GLU A 49 -5.79 9.32 -1.66
C GLU A 49 -5.43 8.04 -0.90
N ALA A 50 -6.43 7.34 -0.42
CA ALA A 50 -6.31 6.13 0.37
C ALA A 50 -7.20 5.04 -0.20
N ASP A 51 -6.62 3.90 -0.55
CA ASP A 51 -7.33 2.74 -1.08
C ASP A 51 -6.91 1.47 -0.33
N VAL A 52 -7.79 0.48 -0.33
CA VAL A 52 -7.47 -0.87 0.13
C VAL A 52 -6.41 -1.48 -0.77
N THR A 53 -5.34 -1.99 -0.17
CA THR A 53 -4.30 -2.77 -0.86
C THR A 53 -4.07 -4.09 -0.14
N SER A 54 -3.59 -5.10 -0.85
CA SER A 54 -3.26 -6.39 -0.23
C SER A 54 -1.96 -6.32 0.57
N GLY A 55 -1.81 -7.22 1.53
CA GLY A 55 -0.56 -7.41 2.29
C GLY A 55 -0.31 -6.41 3.42
N GLY A 56 -1.04 -5.31 3.52
CA GLY A 56 -0.79 -4.24 4.50
C GLY A 56 -0.89 -4.68 5.96
N LEU A 57 -1.81 -5.57 6.29
CA LEU A 57 -1.98 -6.14 7.64
C LEU A 57 -1.31 -7.51 7.81
N SER A 58 -1.02 -8.19 6.69
CA SER A 58 -0.41 -9.53 6.69
C SER A 58 -1.16 -10.51 7.62
N THR A 59 -0.53 -11.01 8.69
CA THR A 59 -1.12 -11.96 9.65
C THR A 59 -1.83 -11.30 10.83
N SER A 60 -1.78 -9.98 10.95
CA SER A 60 -2.29 -9.25 12.11
C SER A 60 -3.80 -9.43 12.35
N PRO A 61 -4.68 -9.52 11.34
CA PRO A 61 -6.11 -9.76 11.57
C PRO A 61 -6.38 -11.04 12.37
N TRP A 62 -5.67 -12.11 12.07
CA TRP A 62 -5.78 -13.38 12.83
C TRP A 62 -5.21 -13.26 14.25
N THR A 63 -4.14 -12.47 14.42
CA THR A 63 -3.56 -12.24 15.75
C THR A 63 -4.51 -11.47 16.67
N PHE A 64 -5.27 -10.52 16.13
CA PHE A 64 -6.16 -9.65 16.88
C PHE A 64 -7.64 -10.07 16.82
N GLU A 65 -7.96 -11.19 16.16
CA GLU A 65 -9.30 -11.78 16.18
C GLU A 65 -9.75 -12.03 17.62
N GLY A 66 -10.97 -11.61 17.95
CA GLY A 66 -11.51 -11.66 19.31
C GLY A 66 -11.00 -10.58 20.28
N GLN A 67 -10.08 -9.73 19.85
CA GLN A 67 -9.55 -8.59 20.64
C GLN A 67 -10.02 -7.25 20.09
N LEU A 68 -10.10 -7.14 18.76
CA LEU A 68 -10.56 -5.93 18.07
C LEU A 68 -11.86 -6.20 17.33
N GLN A 69 -12.74 -5.20 17.28
CA GLN A 69 -13.94 -5.24 16.47
C GLN A 69 -13.62 -4.93 15.00
N ASP A 70 -12.85 -3.87 14.79
CA ASP A 70 -12.44 -3.43 13.47
C ASP A 70 -10.92 -3.30 13.41
N PHE A 71 -10.33 -3.79 12.34
CA PHE A 71 -8.92 -3.62 12.04
C PHE A 71 -8.73 -3.56 10.53
N THR A 72 -8.43 -2.39 10.01
CA THR A 72 -8.36 -2.09 8.59
C THR A 72 -7.05 -1.38 8.25
N ASN A 73 -6.65 -1.46 6.98
CA ASN A 73 -5.49 -0.76 6.46
C ASN A 73 -5.80 -0.19 5.08
N LYS A 74 -5.28 0.99 4.79
CA LYS A 74 -5.27 1.58 3.46
C LYS A 74 -3.89 2.13 3.14
N THR A 75 -3.49 1.99 1.90
CA THR A 75 -2.26 2.61 1.41
C THR A 75 -2.54 4.03 0.96
N LEU A 76 -1.66 4.95 1.35
CA LEU A 76 -1.74 6.36 0.99
C LEU A 76 -0.86 6.65 -0.22
N ARG A 77 -1.38 7.42 -1.19
CA ARG A 77 -0.66 7.88 -2.37
C ARG A 77 -1.07 9.31 -2.72
N TYR A 78 -0.29 9.98 -3.54
CA TYR A 78 -0.72 11.25 -4.13
C TYR A 78 -1.91 11.04 -5.08
N PRO A 79 -2.85 12.00 -5.17
CA PRO A 79 -4.06 11.87 -5.96
C PRO A 79 -3.81 11.49 -7.43
N GLY A 80 -4.62 10.56 -7.95
CA GLY A 80 -4.56 10.04 -9.32
C GLY A 80 -3.78 8.74 -9.47
N HIS A 81 -3.07 8.27 -8.44
CA HIS A 81 -2.31 7.02 -8.51
C HIS A 81 -3.22 5.79 -8.63
N PHE A 82 -4.20 5.66 -7.75
CA PHE A 82 -5.09 4.49 -7.76
C PHE A 82 -6.06 4.48 -8.92
N GLU A 83 -6.44 5.64 -9.46
CA GLU A 83 -7.28 5.73 -10.66
C GLU A 83 -6.61 5.04 -11.87
N TRP A 84 -5.33 5.30 -12.11
CA TRP A 84 -4.55 4.63 -13.15
C TRP A 84 -4.48 3.11 -12.93
N LEU A 85 -4.21 2.69 -11.72
CA LEU A 85 -4.07 1.27 -11.40
C LEU A 85 -5.40 0.52 -11.53
N ARG A 86 -6.52 1.13 -11.15
CA ARG A 86 -7.86 0.58 -11.42
C ARG A 86 -8.10 0.39 -12.91
N ALA A 87 -7.80 1.39 -13.71
CA ALA A 87 -7.97 1.30 -15.17
C ALA A 87 -7.11 0.17 -15.77
N PHE A 88 -5.87 0.00 -15.32
CA PHE A 88 -5.00 -1.09 -15.77
C PHE A 88 -5.51 -2.45 -15.33
N LYS A 89 -5.99 -2.58 -14.09
CA LYS A 89 -6.58 -3.81 -13.56
C LYS A 89 -7.86 -4.19 -14.32
N GLU A 90 -8.77 -3.26 -14.53
CA GLU A 90 -10.02 -3.47 -15.26
C GLU A 90 -9.77 -3.85 -16.72
N LEU A 91 -8.74 -3.31 -17.35
CA LEU A 91 -8.31 -3.70 -18.70
C LEU A 91 -7.69 -5.10 -18.76
N GLY A 92 -7.42 -5.73 -17.60
CA GLY A 92 -6.82 -7.06 -17.51
C GLY A 92 -5.29 -7.07 -17.58
N LEU A 93 -4.63 -5.90 -17.46
CA LEU A 93 -3.16 -5.83 -17.54
C LEU A 93 -2.45 -6.48 -16.36
N PHE A 94 -3.16 -6.80 -15.26
CA PHE A 94 -2.58 -7.51 -14.11
C PHE A 94 -2.61 -9.03 -14.29
N SER A 95 -3.28 -9.55 -15.34
CA SER A 95 -3.41 -10.98 -15.58
C SER A 95 -2.08 -11.63 -15.94
N GLU A 96 -1.81 -12.78 -15.31
CA GLU A 96 -0.71 -13.69 -15.65
C GLU A 96 -1.13 -14.77 -16.65
N GLU A 97 -2.41 -14.83 -17.02
CA GLU A 97 -2.92 -15.76 -18.02
C GLU A 97 -2.49 -15.33 -19.42
N ALA A 98 -1.88 -16.26 -20.14
CA ALA A 98 -1.38 -16.01 -21.48
C ALA A 98 -2.53 -15.85 -22.50
N LEU A 99 -2.43 -14.83 -23.35
CA LEU A 99 -3.36 -14.55 -24.45
C LEU A 99 -2.72 -14.83 -25.80
N GLN A 100 -3.53 -15.21 -26.77
CA GLN A 100 -3.09 -15.34 -28.18
C GLN A 100 -3.43 -14.06 -28.93
N VAL A 101 -2.40 -13.35 -29.40
CA VAL A 101 -2.55 -12.11 -30.15
C VAL A 101 -1.76 -12.21 -31.44
N ASN A 102 -2.45 -12.22 -32.60
CA ASN A 102 -1.84 -12.31 -33.92
C ASN A 102 -0.82 -13.47 -34.06
N GLY A 103 -1.13 -14.63 -33.47
CA GLY A 103 -0.27 -15.82 -33.52
C GLY A 103 0.91 -15.84 -32.55
N SER A 104 1.03 -14.83 -31.71
CA SER A 104 2.02 -14.77 -30.61
C SER A 104 1.36 -14.97 -29.24
N THR A 105 2.04 -15.66 -28.34
CA THR A 105 1.61 -15.78 -26.94
C THR A 105 2.11 -14.58 -26.15
N ILE A 106 1.21 -13.88 -25.47
CA ILE A 106 1.49 -12.67 -24.70
C ILE A 106 0.91 -12.82 -23.29
N VAL A 107 1.69 -12.49 -22.27
CA VAL A 107 1.22 -12.36 -20.88
C VAL A 107 0.97 -10.88 -20.60
N PRO A 108 -0.28 -10.45 -20.32
CA PRO A 108 -0.60 -9.03 -20.12
C PRO A 108 0.26 -8.34 -19.07
N ARG A 109 0.50 -8.99 -17.92
CA ARG A 109 1.32 -8.46 -16.83
C ARG A 109 2.76 -8.18 -17.27
N GLU A 110 3.36 -9.00 -18.09
CA GLU A 110 4.71 -8.79 -18.60
C GLU A 110 4.80 -7.56 -19.50
N VAL A 111 3.80 -7.38 -20.37
CA VAL A 111 3.69 -6.18 -21.22
C VAL A 111 3.51 -4.94 -20.36
N TYR A 112 2.60 -4.98 -19.40
CA TYR A 112 2.35 -3.90 -18.47
C TYR A 112 3.62 -3.52 -17.70
N HIS A 113 4.33 -4.47 -17.12
CA HIS A 113 5.58 -4.22 -16.39
C HIS A 113 6.69 -3.65 -17.31
N THR A 114 6.82 -4.17 -18.52
CA THR A 114 7.80 -3.67 -19.50
C THR A 114 7.56 -2.21 -19.86
N LEU A 115 6.29 -1.81 -19.97
CA LEU A 115 5.91 -0.43 -20.30
C LEU A 115 5.97 0.51 -19.09
N LEU A 116 5.58 0.04 -17.92
CA LEU A 116 5.46 0.88 -16.72
C LEU A 116 6.79 1.08 -15.99
N ALA A 117 7.61 0.03 -15.83
CA ALA A 117 8.82 0.10 -15.04
C ALA A 117 9.76 1.25 -15.44
N PRO A 118 10.03 1.51 -16.74
CA PRO A 118 10.85 2.65 -17.15
C PRO A 118 10.23 4.02 -16.82
N LYS A 119 8.91 4.08 -16.67
CA LYS A 119 8.19 5.33 -16.32
C LYS A 119 8.25 5.66 -14.83
N LEU A 120 8.44 4.66 -14.01
CA LEU A 120 8.54 4.77 -12.54
C LEU A 120 9.98 4.79 -12.05
N SER A 121 10.93 4.44 -12.90
CA SER A 121 12.36 4.42 -12.57
C SER A 121 12.93 5.84 -12.49
N ALA A 122 13.79 6.07 -11.51
CA ALA A 122 14.59 7.28 -11.39
C ALA A 122 16.02 6.91 -10.98
N THR A 123 17.00 7.77 -11.34
CA THR A 123 18.41 7.59 -10.96
C THR A 123 18.64 7.87 -9.48
N GLU A 124 17.83 8.74 -8.90
CA GLU A 124 17.81 9.08 -7.49
C GLU A 124 16.35 9.17 -7.03
N ILE A 125 16.03 8.50 -5.96
CA ILE A 125 14.69 8.51 -5.37
C ILE A 125 14.77 9.23 -4.03
N ARG A 126 14.08 10.37 -3.95
CA ARG A 126 13.92 11.16 -2.72
C ARG A 126 12.48 11.00 -2.26
N ASP A 127 12.23 9.92 -1.57
CA ASP A 127 10.90 9.52 -1.15
C ASP A 127 10.45 10.17 0.17
N VAL A 128 9.18 10.03 0.43
CA VAL A 128 8.56 10.25 1.72
C VAL A 128 7.70 9.04 2.06
N CYS A 129 7.84 8.52 3.27
CA CYS A 129 6.96 7.50 3.82
C CYS A 129 6.14 8.09 4.96
N VAL A 130 4.85 7.74 5.00
CA VAL A 130 3.93 8.17 6.06
C VAL A 130 3.20 6.98 6.63
N ILE A 131 2.98 7.01 7.95
CA ILE A 131 2.15 6.05 8.65
C ILE A 131 1.21 6.85 9.56
N ARG A 132 -0.08 6.55 9.49
CA ARG A 132 -1.08 7.01 10.45
C ARG A 132 -1.76 5.81 11.07
N VAL A 133 -1.69 5.71 12.38
CA VAL A 133 -2.42 4.71 13.16
C VAL A 133 -3.47 5.42 13.98
N ILE A 134 -4.73 5.02 13.84
CA ILE A 134 -5.84 5.56 14.60
C ILE A 134 -6.47 4.42 15.40
N GLY A 135 -6.47 4.54 16.72
CA GLY A 135 -7.14 3.62 17.62
C GLY A 135 -8.35 4.27 18.27
N TYR A 136 -9.48 3.58 18.21
CA TYR A 136 -10.71 3.98 18.89
C TYR A 136 -11.05 2.95 19.97
N GLY A 137 -11.47 3.41 21.13
CA GLY A 137 -11.83 2.50 22.21
C GLY A 137 -12.24 3.22 23.48
N VAL A 138 -12.32 2.45 24.57
CA VAL A 138 -12.66 2.97 25.91
C VAL A 138 -11.43 2.82 26.82
N LYS A 139 -11.00 3.90 27.42
CA LYS A 139 -9.95 3.93 28.44
C LYS A 139 -10.48 4.59 29.70
N ASP A 140 -10.37 3.91 30.83
CA ASP A 140 -10.86 4.38 32.14
C ASP A 140 -12.35 4.81 32.11
N GLY A 141 -13.18 4.02 31.38
CA GLY A 141 -14.63 4.27 31.21
C GLY A 141 -14.98 5.43 30.28
N LYS A 142 -14.02 5.99 29.53
CA LYS A 142 -14.23 7.10 28.59
C LYS A 142 -13.88 6.69 27.17
N GLU A 143 -14.73 7.07 26.22
CA GLU A 143 -14.39 6.98 24.81
C GLU A 143 -13.11 7.75 24.53
N THR A 144 -12.17 7.10 23.86
CA THR A 144 -10.83 7.63 23.64
C THR A 144 -10.41 7.34 22.20
N THR A 145 -9.86 8.33 21.54
CA THR A 145 -9.20 8.19 20.23
C THR A 145 -7.71 8.50 20.40
N VAL A 146 -6.88 7.64 19.86
CA VAL A 146 -5.43 7.84 19.80
C VAL A 146 -5.02 7.89 18.34
N THR A 147 -4.30 8.94 17.95
CA THR A 147 -3.70 9.06 16.62
C THR A 147 -2.20 9.13 16.75
N ILE A 148 -1.50 8.32 15.98
CA ILE A 148 -0.04 8.31 15.89
C ILE A 148 0.32 8.55 14.43
N ASP A 149 1.04 9.63 14.16
CA ASP A 149 1.56 9.97 12.82
C ASP A 149 3.07 9.82 12.80
N LEU A 150 3.58 9.22 11.75
CA LEU A 150 5.00 9.16 11.42
C LEU A 150 5.16 9.70 10.01
N ILE A 151 6.16 10.56 9.81
CA ILE A 151 6.63 11.00 8.50
C ILE A 151 8.13 10.81 8.48
N ASP A 152 8.64 10.11 7.47
CA ASP A 152 10.07 9.96 7.22
C ASP A 152 10.39 10.35 5.77
N TYR A 153 11.52 11.00 5.59
CA TYR A 153 12.00 11.48 4.29
C TYR A 153 13.31 10.80 3.94
N TYR A 154 13.69 10.89 2.67
CA TYR A 154 15.06 10.58 2.24
C TYR A 154 16.08 11.23 3.19
N ASP A 155 17.06 10.47 3.63
CA ASP A 155 18.09 10.94 4.57
C ASP A 155 19.37 11.36 3.82
N GLU A 156 19.58 12.66 3.72
CA GLU A 156 20.77 13.25 3.06
C GLU A 156 22.10 12.83 3.70
N ALA A 157 22.10 12.49 4.99
CA ALA A 157 23.33 12.15 5.69
C ALA A 157 23.81 10.73 5.39
N THR A 158 22.88 9.81 5.21
CA THR A 158 23.19 8.38 4.97
C THR A 158 22.94 7.95 3.53
N GLY A 159 22.15 8.71 2.77
CA GLY A 159 21.70 8.37 1.43
C GLY A 159 20.60 7.30 1.38
N PHE A 160 20.05 6.92 2.53
CA PHE A 160 18.92 5.97 2.57
C PHE A 160 17.59 6.64 2.25
N THR A 161 16.79 5.95 1.46
CA THR A 161 15.39 6.30 1.27
C THR A 161 14.58 6.07 2.54
N ALA A 162 13.45 6.77 2.69
CA ALA A 162 12.54 6.53 3.81
C ALA A 162 12.00 5.08 3.79
N MET A 163 11.74 4.54 2.61
CA MET A 163 11.29 3.14 2.46
C MET A 163 12.35 2.14 2.95
N GLU A 164 13.63 2.33 2.60
CA GLU A 164 14.71 1.48 3.08
C GLU A 164 14.85 1.53 4.60
N ARG A 165 14.74 2.72 5.18
CA ARG A 165 14.85 2.92 6.63
C ARG A 165 13.70 2.26 7.37
N LEU A 166 12.46 2.54 6.99
CA LEU A 166 11.28 1.99 7.67
C LEU A 166 11.18 0.47 7.50
N THR A 167 11.66 -0.08 6.40
CA THR A 167 11.66 -1.53 6.18
C THR A 167 12.86 -2.19 6.87
N GLY A 168 14.08 -1.73 6.57
CA GLY A 168 15.32 -2.38 7.01
C GLY A 168 15.60 -2.18 8.50
N TRP A 169 15.45 -0.97 9.03
CA TRP A 169 15.71 -0.68 10.44
C TRP A 169 14.68 -1.31 11.36
N HIS A 170 13.40 -1.33 10.95
CA HIS A 170 12.38 -2.05 11.71
C HIS A 170 12.75 -3.52 11.85
N CYS A 171 13.13 -4.18 10.75
CA CYS A 171 13.56 -5.57 10.76
C CYS A 171 14.79 -5.76 11.69
N ALA A 172 15.79 -4.89 11.59
CA ALA A 172 16.99 -4.97 12.44
C ALA A 172 16.68 -4.79 13.93
N MET A 173 15.78 -3.84 14.28
CA MET A 173 15.35 -3.63 15.67
C MET A 173 14.59 -4.82 16.27
N MET A 174 13.84 -5.56 15.44
CA MET A 174 13.09 -6.74 15.89
C MET A 174 13.97 -7.98 16.06
N MET A 175 15.18 -7.97 15.49
CA MET A 175 16.15 -9.09 15.62
C MET A 175 17.15 -8.88 16.77
N GLY A 176 17.27 -7.70 17.35
CA GLY A 176 18.16 -7.36 18.46
C GLY A 176 17.49 -7.46 19.81
#